data_aab837e17696dc904df4770ce465dff8
#
_entry.id   aab837e17696dc904df4770ce465dff8
#
_cell.length_a   1.000
_cell.length_b   1.000
_cell.length_c   1.000
_cell.angle_alpha   90.00
_cell.angle_beta   90.00
_cell.angle_gamma   90.00
#
_symmetry.space_group_name_H-M   'P 1'
#
loop_
_entity.id
_entity.type
_entity.pdbx_description
1 polymer ?
#
loop_
_entity_poly.entity_id
_entity_poly.type
_entity_poly.pdbx_seq_one_letter_code
_entity_poly.pdbx_strand_id
1 'polypeptide(L)'
;YFQRSELKQKEGTSMWAYNETFYQIYPIGFCGVPVHNDGVPAHRILKIGDWAEYLGNLGIGSIILNPIFESDNHGYDTRDFRKIDCRLGTNEDFSEVCKKLHSQNVKVILDGVFNHVGRGFWAFRDVQEKKWDSPYKDWFHISFDGNSCYNDGFWYEGWEGHFELVKLNLQNPAVVDYLLDCV
;
A
#
# COMPACT_ATOMS: atom_id res chain seq x y z
N TYR A 1 -4.67 -22.95 5.32
CA TYR A 1 -5.41 -23.21 6.57
C TYR A 1 -4.69 -22.48 7.69
N PHE A 2 -5.08 -21.23 7.94
CA PHE A 2 -4.73 -20.57 9.20
C PHE A 2 -5.50 -21.28 10.31
N GLN A 3 -4.80 -21.99 11.19
CA GLN A 3 -5.39 -22.40 12.46
C GLN A 3 -5.78 -21.10 13.17
N ARG A 4 -7.08 -20.94 13.44
CA ARG A 4 -7.58 -20.02 14.45
C ARG A 4 -6.97 -20.47 15.80
N SER A 5 -5.75 -19.99 16.09
CA SER A 5 -5.28 -19.99 17.46
C SER A 5 -6.28 -19.13 18.24
N GLU A 6 -6.93 -19.73 19.20
CA GLU A 6 -7.89 -19.14 20.11
C GLU A 6 -7.31 -17.82 20.66
N LEU A 7 -7.76 -16.70 20.09
CA LEU A 7 -7.72 -15.42 20.80
C LEU A 7 -8.64 -15.60 22.00
N LYS A 8 -8.10 -16.13 23.11
CA LYS A 8 -8.72 -16.02 24.42
C LYS A 8 -8.94 -14.54 24.64
N GLN A 9 -10.17 -14.06 24.42
CA GLN A 9 -10.61 -12.79 24.93
C GLN A 9 -10.33 -12.81 26.43
N LYS A 10 -9.34 -12.04 26.88
CA LYS A 10 -9.26 -11.68 28.29
C LYS A 10 -10.54 -10.90 28.58
N GLU A 11 -11.42 -11.49 29.37
CA GLU A 11 -12.60 -10.81 29.89
C GLU A 11 -12.16 -9.45 30.44
N GLY A 12 -12.68 -8.37 29.87
CA GLY A 12 -12.51 -7.01 30.37
C GLY A 12 -11.78 -5.99 29.50
N THR A 13 -11.13 -6.36 28.38
CA THR A 13 -10.55 -5.36 27.47
C THR A 13 -11.39 -5.23 26.21
N SER A 14 -12.27 -4.23 26.17
CA SER A 14 -12.89 -3.79 24.90
C SER A 14 -11.78 -3.51 23.87
N MET A 15 -11.92 -4.09 22.69
CA MET A 15 -10.99 -3.79 21.60
C MET A 15 -11.06 -2.28 21.33
N TRP A 16 -9.92 -1.57 21.35
CA TRP A 16 -9.84 -0.11 21.25
C TRP A 16 -10.67 0.46 20.09
N ALA A 17 -10.70 -0.26 18.95
CA ALA A 17 -11.39 0.17 17.74
C ALA A 17 -12.92 0.30 17.91
N TYR A 18 -13.55 -0.41 18.86
CA TYR A 18 -15.00 -0.29 19.08
C TYR A 18 -15.44 1.03 19.69
N ASN A 19 -14.52 1.77 20.29
CA ASN A 19 -14.77 3.05 20.95
C ASN A 19 -14.23 4.23 20.14
N GLU A 20 -13.78 3.99 18.90
CA GLU A 20 -13.16 5.02 18.07
C GLU A 20 -14.09 5.49 16.94
N THR A 21 -13.98 6.76 16.62
CA THR A 21 -14.54 7.33 15.39
C THR A 21 -13.44 7.40 14.35
N PHE A 22 -13.70 6.81 13.18
CA PHE A 22 -12.74 6.74 12.08
C PHE A 22 -13.06 7.80 11.03
N TYR A 23 -12.03 8.47 10.52
CA TYR A 23 -12.11 9.34 9.36
C TYR A 23 -11.22 8.79 8.25
N GLN A 24 -11.74 8.65 7.05
CA GLN A 24 -10.99 8.12 5.91
C GLN A 24 -10.62 9.22 4.94
N ILE A 25 -9.36 9.22 4.50
CA ILE A 25 -8.84 10.12 3.46
C ILE A 25 -8.22 9.29 2.34
N TYR A 26 -8.54 9.64 1.10
CA TYR A 26 -7.81 9.21 -0.08
C TYR A 26 -6.75 10.26 -0.43
N PRO A 27 -5.47 10.05 -0.06
CA PRO A 27 -4.45 11.11 -0.10
C PRO A 27 -4.16 11.64 -1.50
N ILE A 28 -4.12 10.79 -2.52
CA ILE A 28 -3.89 11.20 -3.90
C ILE A 28 -4.94 12.23 -4.35
N GLY A 29 -6.23 11.97 -4.09
CA GLY A 29 -7.30 12.90 -4.40
C GLY A 29 -7.29 14.14 -3.48
N PHE A 30 -7.21 13.94 -2.16
CA PHE A 30 -7.23 14.99 -1.18
C PHE A 30 -6.10 16.02 -1.32
N CYS A 31 -4.89 15.54 -1.64
CA CYS A 31 -3.71 16.37 -1.81
C CYS A 31 -3.55 16.94 -3.22
N GLY A 32 -4.46 16.64 -4.15
CA GLY A 32 -4.41 17.15 -5.54
C GLY A 32 -3.20 16.61 -6.32
N VAL A 33 -2.92 15.32 -6.15
CA VAL A 33 -1.81 14.62 -6.82
C VAL A 33 -2.19 14.32 -8.27
N PRO A 34 -1.27 14.46 -9.26
CA PRO A 34 -1.50 13.99 -10.63
C PRO A 34 -1.86 12.50 -10.67
N VAL A 35 -2.81 12.12 -11.54
CA VAL A 35 -3.30 10.73 -11.65
C VAL A 35 -2.16 9.78 -12.02
N HIS A 36 -1.36 10.15 -13.02
CA HIS A 36 -0.19 9.36 -13.42
C HIS A 36 1.04 9.80 -12.64
N ASN A 37 1.86 8.84 -12.21
CA ASN A 37 3.11 9.14 -11.53
C ASN A 37 4.10 9.72 -12.55
N ASP A 38 4.32 11.02 -12.43
CA ASP A 38 5.25 11.79 -13.25
C ASP A 38 6.69 11.78 -12.71
N GLY A 39 6.92 11.13 -11.56
CA GLY A 39 8.23 11.07 -10.90
C GLY A 39 8.67 12.40 -10.28
N VAL A 40 7.80 13.41 -10.22
CA VAL A 40 8.14 14.74 -9.69
C VAL A 40 7.92 14.77 -8.18
N PRO A 41 9.00 14.90 -7.38
CA PRO A 41 8.88 14.97 -5.92
C PRO A 41 8.10 16.20 -5.48
N ALA A 42 7.26 16.01 -4.45
CA ALA A 42 6.46 17.08 -3.85
C ALA A 42 6.32 16.85 -2.33
N HIS A 43 5.72 17.79 -1.63
CA HIS A 43 5.47 17.73 -0.18
C HIS A 43 3.96 17.87 0.13
N ARG A 44 3.11 17.33 -0.75
CA ARG A 44 1.66 17.53 -0.70
C ARG A 44 0.99 16.84 0.49
N ILE A 45 1.58 15.75 1.00
CA ILE A 45 1.05 14.98 2.13
C ILE A 45 0.99 15.80 3.43
N LEU A 46 1.82 16.84 3.56
CA LEU A 46 1.82 17.75 4.72
C LEU A 46 0.46 18.40 4.93
N LYS A 47 -0.35 18.57 3.87
CA LYS A 47 -1.74 19.05 3.95
C LYS A 47 -2.60 18.21 4.91
N ILE A 48 -2.35 16.90 5.02
CA ILE A 48 -3.06 16.02 5.96
C ILE A 48 -2.70 16.42 7.40
N GLY A 49 -1.43 16.74 7.65
CA GLY A 49 -0.96 17.22 8.96
C GLY A 49 -1.60 18.56 9.38
N ASP A 50 -1.92 19.43 8.42
CA ASP A 50 -2.61 20.70 8.71
C ASP A 50 -4.07 20.50 9.15
N TRP A 51 -4.64 19.33 8.92
CA TRP A 51 -5.99 18.96 9.38
C TRP A 51 -5.99 18.34 10.79
N ALA A 52 -4.84 18.11 11.41
CA ALA A 52 -4.75 17.41 12.68
C ALA A 52 -5.61 18.04 13.79
N GLU A 53 -5.53 19.36 13.95
CA GLU A 53 -6.34 20.11 14.94
C GLU A 53 -7.84 20.00 14.65
N TYR A 54 -8.23 20.14 13.37
CA TYR A 54 -9.64 19.99 12.96
C TYR A 54 -10.17 18.59 13.29
N LEU A 55 -9.41 17.54 12.97
CA LEU A 55 -9.79 16.15 13.25
C LEU A 55 -9.91 15.89 14.77
N GLY A 56 -8.97 16.40 15.56
CA GLY A 56 -9.01 16.29 17.01
C GLY A 56 -10.25 17.01 17.60
N ASN A 57 -10.54 18.23 17.14
CA ASN A 57 -11.71 18.99 17.57
C ASN A 57 -13.04 18.35 17.15
N LEU A 58 -13.05 17.62 16.02
CA LEU A 58 -14.21 16.84 15.57
C LEU A 58 -14.43 15.56 16.39
N GLY A 59 -13.49 15.18 17.26
CA GLY A 59 -13.57 13.96 18.06
C GLY A 59 -13.19 12.70 17.28
N ILE A 60 -12.38 12.83 16.24
CA ILE A 60 -11.85 11.67 15.48
C ILE A 60 -10.72 11.03 16.28
N GLY A 61 -10.85 9.76 16.61
CA GLY A 61 -9.83 9.00 17.30
C GLY A 61 -8.82 8.32 16.37
N SER A 62 -9.20 8.07 15.13
CA SER A 62 -8.33 7.40 14.15
C SER A 62 -8.59 7.87 12.72
N ILE A 63 -7.54 8.00 11.94
CA ILE A 63 -7.59 8.27 10.50
C ILE A 63 -7.17 7.03 9.72
N ILE A 64 -7.93 6.67 8.67
CA ILE A 64 -7.57 5.64 7.70
C ILE A 64 -7.09 6.35 6.44
N LEU A 65 -5.85 6.11 6.05
CA LEU A 65 -5.29 6.60 4.80
C LEU A 65 -5.33 5.49 3.74
N ASN A 66 -6.09 5.70 2.66
CA ASN A 66 -5.95 4.89 1.46
C ASN A 66 -4.50 4.90 0.99
N PRO A 67 -4.07 3.98 0.11
CA PRO A 67 -2.65 3.73 -0.14
C PRO A 67 -1.84 5.00 -0.40
N ILE A 68 -0.69 5.11 0.31
CA ILE A 68 0.23 6.25 0.23
C ILE A 68 1.61 5.86 -0.29
N PHE A 69 1.81 4.57 -0.57
CA PHE A 69 3.10 4.06 -1.03
C PHE A 69 3.35 4.41 -2.49
N GLU A 70 4.62 4.39 -2.90
CA GLU A 70 5.02 4.67 -4.28
C GLU A 70 4.23 3.79 -5.25
N SER A 71 3.54 4.40 -6.23
CA SER A 71 2.58 3.74 -7.11
C SER A 71 2.68 4.19 -8.56
N ASP A 72 2.08 3.43 -9.48
CA ASP A 72 2.02 3.80 -10.89
C ASP A 72 1.02 4.95 -11.13
N ASN A 73 -0.18 4.88 -10.49
CA ASN A 73 -1.26 5.83 -10.73
C ASN A 73 -2.06 6.16 -9.45
N HIS A 74 -2.96 5.25 -9.05
CA HIS A 74 -4.02 5.53 -8.06
C HIS A 74 -3.70 5.08 -6.63
N GLY A 75 -2.49 4.59 -6.38
CA GLY A 75 -2.05 4.13 -5.05
C GLY A 75 -2.26 2.62 -4.82
N TYR A 76 -3.28 2.01 -5.43
CA TYR A 76 -3.50 0.56 -5.33
C TYR A 76 -2.59 -0.26 -6.25
N ASP A 77 -1.83 0.38 -7.11
CA ASP A 77 -0.86 -0.17 -8.04
C ASP A 77 0.57 0.10 -7.54
N THR A 78 0.88 -0.45 -6.37
CA THR A 78 2.11 -0.19 -5.62
C THR A 78 3.37 -0.59 -6.40
N ARG A 79 4.36 0.29 -6.41
CA ARG A 79 5.73 0.05 -6.91
C ARG A 79 6.71 -0.34 -5.81
N ASP A 80 6.55 0.28 -4.63
CA ASP A 80 7.44 0.09 -3.48
C ASP A 80 6.69 0.36 -2.18
N PHE A 81 6.56 -0.65 -1.32
CA PHE A 81 5.90 -0.54 -0.02
C PHE A 81 6.71 0.17 1.06
N ARG A 82 8.00 0.44 0.82
CA ARG A 82 8.90 1.09 1.79
C ARG A 82 9.04 2.59 1.57
N LYS A 83 8.34 3.12 0.57
CA LYS A 83 8.50 4.47 0.11
C LYS A 83 7.16 5.17 -0.04
N ILE A 84 7.06 6.38 0.48
CA ILE A 84 5.91 7.24 0.21
C ILE A 84 5.93 7.63 -1.27
N ASP A 85 4.77 7.68 -1.91
CA ASP A 85 4.63 8.12 -3.30
C ASP A 85 5.24 9.51 -3.47
N CYS A 86 6.19 9.62 -4.39
CA CYS A 86 6.97 10.85 -4.58
C CYS A 86 6.09 12.07 -4.89
N ARG A 87 4.95 11.87 -5.52
CA ARG A 87 3.96 12.93 -5.79
C ARG A 87 3.27 13.43 -4.51
N LEU A 88 3.21 12.59 -3.46
CA LEU A 88 2.69 12.94 -2.13
C LEU A 88 3.76 13.57 -1.27
N GLY A 89 4.93 12.95 -1.17
CA GLY A 89 5.97 13.42 -0.28
C GLY A 89 7.12 12.44 -0.10
N THR A 90 7.82 12.60 1.02
CA THR A 90 8.88 11.72 1.48
C THR A 90 8.45 10.95 2.73
N ASN A 91 9.25 9.96 3.14
CA ASN A 91 9.04 9.25 4.41
C ASN A 91 9.14 10.21 5.60
N GLU A 92 10.00 11.23 5.50
CA GLU A 92 10.18 12.27 6.52
C GLU A 92 8.93 13.17 6.62
N ASP A 93 8.34 13.58 5.48
CA ASP A 93 7.08 14.33 5.45
C ASP A 93 5.97 13.54 6.13
N PHE A 94 5.86 12.24 5.82
CA PHE A 94 4.87 11.38 6.44
C PHE A 94 5.11 11.22 7.95
N SER A 95 6.37 11.11 8.38
CA SER A 95 6.72 11.11 9.81
C SER A 95 6.25 12.39 10.51
N GLU A 96 6.37 13.56 9.85
CA GLU A 96 5.86 14.84 10.37
C GLU A 96 4.34 14.82 10.48
N VAL A 97 3.64 14.34 9.45
CA VAL A 97 2.17 14.17 9.46
C VAL A 97 1.73 13.30 10.65
N CYS A 98 2.37 12.16 10.85
CA CYS A 98 2.08 11.28 11.98
C CYS A 98 2.28 11.98 13.32
N LYS A 99 3.37 12.74 13.50
CA LYS A 99 3.62 13.50 14.74
C LYS A 99 2.52 14.53 15.02
N LYS A 100 2.07 15.27 13.99
CA LYS A 100 0.96 16.24 14.11
C LYS A 100 -0.34 15.54 14.52
N LEU A 101 -0.72 14.44 13.85
CA LEU A 101 -1.92 13.67 14.16
C LEU A 101 -1.86 13.09 15.59
N HIS A 102 -0.77 12.46 15.96
CA HIS A 102 -0.57 11.88 17.30
C HIS A 102 -0.61 12.95 18.39
N SER A 103 -0.14 14.19 18.13
CA SER A 103 -0.24 15.30 19.09
C SER A 103 -1.70 15.68 19.42
N GLN A 104 -2.63 15.36 18.53
CA GLN A 104 -4.07 15.52 18.71
C GLN A 104 -4.79 14.23 19.15
N ASN A 105 -4.02 13.21 19.58
CA ASN A 105 -4.50 11.87 19.93
C ASN A 105 -5.22 11.13 18.76
N VAL A 106 -4.94 11.49 17.52
CA VAL A 106 -5.48 10.82 16.33
C VAL A 106 -4.49 9.73 15.88
N LYS A 107 -4.92 8.48 15.91
CA LYS A 107 -4.14 7.32 15.43
C LYS A 107 -4.16 7.26 13.91
N VAL A 108 -3.09 6.71 13.32
CA VAL A 108 -2.96 6.55 11.86
C VAL A 108 -3.03 5.07 11.49
N ILE A 109 -3.90 4.74 10.54
CA ILE A 109 -4.03 3.41 9.95
C ILE A 109 -3.74 3.54 8.46
N LEU A 110 -2.86 2.68 7.95
CA LEU A 110 -2.52 2.63 6.53
C LEU A 110 -3.24 1.50 5.82
N ASP A 111 -3.69 1.76 4.61
CA ASP A 111 -4.24 0.75 3.71
C ASP A 111 -3.09 -0.04 3.08
N GLY A 112 -2.95 -1.31 3.46
CA GLY A 112 -1.95 -2.23 2.95
C GLY A 112 -2.51 -3.15 1.86
N VAL A 113 -2.20 -2.87 0.60
CA VAL A 113 -2.63 -3.67 -0.56
C VAL A 113 -1.63 -4.78 -0.79
N PHE A 114 -1.82 -5.94 -0.15
CA PHE A 114 -0.86 -7.06 -0.20
C PHE A 114 -1.27 -8.20 -1.14
N ASN A 115 -2.41 -8.07 -1.84
CA ASN A 115 -2.87 -9.08 -2.80
C ASN A 115 -2.19 -8.94 -4.17
N HIS A 116 -1.89 -7.71 -4.58
CA HIS A 116 -1.33 -7.39 -5.89
C HIS A 116 -0.44 -6.15 -5.81
N VAL A 117 0.28 -5.89 -6.89
CA VAL A 117 1.17 -4.74 -7.06
C VAL A 117 0.99 -4.11 -8.45
N GLY A 118 1.48 -2.90 -8.65
CA GLY A 118 1.56 -2.28 -9.97
C GLY A 118 2.58 -2.95 -10.88
N ARG A 119 2.48 -2.73 -12.18
CA ARG A 119 3.46 -3.24 -13.15
C ARG A 119 4.85 -2.60 -12.98
N GLY A 120 4.91 -1.45 -12.32
CA GLY A 120 6.16 -0.77 -11.93
C GLY A 120 6.85 -1.37 -10.70
N PHE A 121 6.26 -2.38 -10.03
CA PHE A 121 6.86 -3.01 -8.86
C PHE A 121 8.23 -3.62 -9.20
N TRP A 122 9.23 -3.35 -8.37
CA TRP A 122 10.63 -3.63 -8.68
C TRP A 122 10.90 -5.11 -9.01
N ALA A 123 10.28 -6.07 -8.30
CA ALA A 123 10.45 -7.49 -8.58
C ALA A 123 9.75 -7.90 -9.90
N PHE A 124 8.60 -7.29 -10.23
CA PHE A 124 7.94 -7.55 -11.50
C PHE A 124 8.71 -6.94 -12.69
N ARG A 125 9.33 -5.77 -12.50
CA ARG A 125 10.23 -5.18 -13.50
C ARG A 125 11.42 -6.07 -13.79
N ASP A 126 12.02 -6.69 -12.77
CA ASP A 126 13.09 -7.67 -12.97
C ASP A 126 12.60 -8.88 -13.81
N VAL A 127 11.37 -9.38 -13.54
CA VAL A 127 10.78 -10.45 -14.37
C VAL A 127 10.53 -9.99 -15.80
N GLN A 128 10.05 -8.76 -16.02
CA GLN A 128 9.86 -8.22 -17.37
C GLN A 128 11.18 -8.14 -18.16
N GLU A 129 12.30 -7.87 -17.48
CA GLU A 129 13.62 -7.77 -18.08
C GLU A 129 14.27 -9.14 -18.29
N LYS A 130 14.35 -9.96 -17.24
CA LYS A 130 15.11 -11.22 -17.22
C LYS A 130 14.29 -12.47 -17.56
N LYS A 131 12.97 -12.34 -17.62
CA LYS A 131 12.05 -13.44 -17.96
C LYS A 131 12.29 -14.65 -17.04
N TRP A 132 12.54 -15.79 -17.66
CA TRP A 132 12.79 -17.08 -16.97
C TRP A 132 13.97 -17.03 -15.98
N ASP A 133 14.96 -16.19 -16.26
CA ASP A 133 16.18 -16.06 -15.44
C ASP A 133 15.98 -15.15 -14.21
N SER A 134 14.81 -14.51 -14.06
CA SER A 134 14.52 -13.71 -12.88
C SER A 134 14.38 -14.58 -11.63
N PRO A 135 15.05 -14.22 -10.51
CA PRO A 135 14.85 -14.87 -9.22
C PRO A 135 13.47 -14.61 -8.62
N TYR A 136 12.73 -13.63 -9.16
CA TYR A 136 11.41 -13.20 -8.66
C TYR A 136 10.23 -13.76 -9.47
N LYS A 137 10.47 -14.61 -10.49
CA LYS A 137 9.38 -15.15 -11.32
C LYS A 137 8.31 -15.88 -10.51
N ASP A 138 8.72 -16.59 -9.44
CA ASP A 138 7.82 -17.35 -8.57
C ASP A 138 7.10 -16.47 -7.51
N TRP A 139 7.38 -15.14 -7.50
CA TRP A 139 6.66 -14.17 -6.69
C TRP A 139 5.28 -13.85 -7.24
N PHE A 140 5.03 -14.25 -8.48
CA PHE A 140 3.81 -14.00 -9.24
C PHE A 140 3.30 -15.32 -9.84
N HIS A 141 2.05 -15.34 -10.27
CA HIS A 141 1.50 -16.47 -11.03
C HIS A 141 1.78 -16.24 -12.51
N ILE A 142 2.88 -16.79 -13.04
CA ILE A 142 3.39 -16.58 -14.39
C ILE A 142 3.35 -17.85 -15.23
N SER A 143 3.05 -17.73 -16.53
CA SER A 143 3.24 -18.79 -17.54
C SER A 143 4.04 -18.22 -18.70
N PHE A 144 5.15 -18.90 -19.01
CA PHE A 144 6.00 -18.56 -20.13
C PHE A 144 5.52 -19.16 -21.47
N ASP A 145 4.48 -20.00 -21.45
CA ASP A 145 3.82 -20.55 -22.64
C ASP A 145 2.78 -19.59 -23.25
N GLY A 146 2.50 -18.46 -22.56
CA GLY A 146 1.54 -17.45 -22.97
C GLY A 146 2.13 -16.07 -23.15
N ASN A 147 1.24 -15.10 -23.39
CA ASN A 147 1.62 -13.69 -23.46
C ASN A 147 0.57 -12.83 -22.75
N SER A 148 1.00 -11.71 -22.19
CA SER A 148 0.09 -10.73 -21.59
C SER A 148 -0.50 -9.80 -22.65
N CYS A 149 -1.54 -9.06 -22.27
CA CYS A 149 -2.10 -7.99 -23.11
C CYS A 149 -1.11 -6.82 -23.36
N TYR A 150 -0.03 -6.76 -22.58
CA TYR A 150 1.06 -5.78 -22.71
C TYR A 150 2.23 -6.30 -23.55
N ASN A 151 2.13 -7.51 -24.13
CA ASN A 151 3.17 -8.15 -24.93
C ASN A 151 4.49 -8.37 -24.16
N ASP A 152 4.38 -8.82 -22.92
CA ASP A 152 5.55 -9.06 -22.05
C ASP A 152 6.38 -10.30 -22.46
N GLY A 153 5.89 -11.16 -23.36
CA GLY A 153 6.50 -12.44 -23.72
C GLY A 153 6.28 -13.55 -22.69
N PHE A 154 5.36 -13.32 -21.75
CA PHE A 154 4.81 -14.28 -20.79
C PHE A 154 3.42 -13.82 -20.37
N TRP A 155 2.59 -14.76 -19.90
CA TRP A 155 1.31 -14.48 -19.25
C TRP A 155 1.48 -14.40 -17.74
N TYR A 156 0.66 -13.60 -17.06
CA TYR A 156 0.58 -13.54 -15.60
C TYR A 156 -0.86 -13.29 -15.15
N GLU A 157 -1.15 -13.67 -13.90
CA GLU A 157 -2.45 -13.42 -13.30
C GLU A 157 -2.56 -11.97 -12.83
N GLY A 158 -3.58 -11.24 -13.34
CA GLY A 158 -4.00 -9.95 -12.82
C GLY A 158 -5.11 -10.09 -11.77
N TRP A 159 -5.30 -9.07 -10.94
CA TRP A 159 -6.39 -9.03 -9.97
C TRP A 159 -7.73 -8.86 -10.70
N GLU A 160 -8.60 -9.88 -10.58
CA GLU A 160 -9.95 -9.90 -11.19
C GLU A 160 -9.97 -9.52 -12.70
N GLY A 161 -8.92 -9.88 -13.44
CA GLY A 161 -8.78 -9.56 -14.87
C GLY A 161 -8.14 -8.20 -15.16
N HIS A 162 -7.79 -7.44 -14.14
CA HIS A 162 -7.03 -6.19 -14.24
C HIS A 162 -5.54 -6.49 -14.34
N PHE A 163 -4.99 -6.50 -15.55
CA PHE A 163 -3.59 -6.84 -15.79
C PHE A 163 -2.60 -5.73 -15.38
N GLU A 164 -3.06 -4.51 -15.15
CA GLU A 164 -2.28 -3.44 -14.53
C GLU A 164 -1.98 -3.74 -13.05
N LEU A 165 -2.76 -4.63 -12.40
CA LEU A 165 -2.65 -5.06 -11.02
C LEU A 165 -2.15 -6.50 -10.96
N VAL A 166 -0.83 -6.66 -10.88
CA VAL A 166 -0.15 -7.97 -10.94
C VAL A 166 -0.33 -8.72 -9.62
N LYS A 167 -0.96 -9.87 -9.66
CA LYS A 167 -1.25 -10.66 -8.45
C LYS A 167 0.02 -11.28 -7.87
N LEU A 168 0.19 -11.11 -6.55
CA LEU A 168 1.28 -11.72 -5.80
C LEU A 168 0.98 -13.19 -5.47
N ASN A 169 2.00 -14.03 -5.52
CA ASN A 169 1.93 -15.41 -5.06
C ASN A 169 2.17 -15.49 -3.54
N LEU A 170 1.12 -15.32 -2.75
CA LEU A 170 1.20 -15.38 -1.28
C LEU A 170 1.46 -16.81 -0.73
N GLN A 171 1.56 -17.83 -1.59
CA GLN A 171 2.03 -19.17 -1.21
C GLN A 171 3.57 -19.25 -1.20
N ASN A 172 4.25 -18.27 -1.81
CA ASN A 172 5.70 -18.18 -1.79
C ASN A 172 6.16 -17.52 -0.48
N PRO A 173 6.91 -18.22 0.40
CA PRO A 173 7.36 -17.66 1.68
C PRO A 173 8.18 -16.38 1.52
N ALA A 174 8.99 -16.24 0.47
CA ALA A 174 9.81 -15.06 0.26
C ALA A 174 8.96 -13.80 -0.03
N VAL A 175 7.78 -13.95 -0.64
CA VAL A 175 6.82 -12.85 -0.82
C VAL A 175 6.25 -12.45 0.53
N VAL A 176 5.83 -13.42 1.34
CA VAL A 176 5.27 -13.16 2.68
C VAL A 176 6.30 -12.50 3.57
N ASP A 177 7.54 -13.01 3.61
CA ASP A 177 8.63 -12.44 4.39
C ASP A 177 8.91 -10.98 3.99
N TYR A 178 8.96 -10.70 2.67
CA TYR A 178 9.13 -9.35 2.16
C TYR A 178 8.00 -8.41 2.62
N LEU A 179 6.75 -8.85 2.53
CA LEU A 179 5.59 -8.04 2.94
C LEU A 179 5.59 -7.80 4.46
N LEU A 180 5.95 -8.80 5.26
CA LEU A 180 6.08 -8.66 6.72
C LEU A 180 7.20 -7.70 7.10
N ASP A 181 8.29 -7.66 6.33
CA ASP A 181 9.38 -6.71 6.52
C ASP A 181 8.98 -5.25 6.18
N CYS A 182 7.89 -5.06 5.42
CA CYS A 182 7.37 -3.74 5.07
C CYS A 182 6.36 -3.19 6.12
N VAL A 183 5.89 -4.03 7.05
CA VAL A 183 4.87 -3.69 8.07
C VAL A 183 5.50 -3.50 9.44
#